data_5b52a0a137a089427b05592b437e020a
#
_entry.id   5b52a0a137a089427b05592b437e020a
#
_cell.length_a   1.000
_cell.length_b   1.000
_cell.length_c   1.000
_cell.angle_alpha   90.00
_cell.angle_beta   90.00
_cell.angle_gamma   90.00
#
_symmetry.space_group_name_H-M   'P 1'
#
loop_
_entity.id
_entity.type
_entity.pdbx_description
1 polymer ?
#
loop_
_entity_poly.entity_id
_entity_poly.type
_entity_poly.pdbx_seq_one_letter_code
_entity_poly.pdbx_strand_id
1 'polypeptide(L)'
;MEEISKSKQDGNSWEPTGNPKVLWTALIAFTYGFSVWAINSSLAPYLKDWYGYSASEVLIVAAMSPLFAAVTSLVLGIASDLWGGRIIFTLLLLFLPLPMIGYMFADSYVAFLCVGIFMGLGGASFIIGNTHVAVWYPKERQGAALGLYAFGNVGVAVGMLLVPFLLNTVLGGAPGTDLPPKLSLGPFEGWRLIFPVYGLLSLILAFVYWTVTSEPPIRNKKITFASIGSVYKSSTLPWILAYLYGATFGALMFNSAFLPTYLVDQYDIEKQKAIMVFVPIFVLLVAGSRPFSGWLGDKYNPIILLVYCLGAEVVLAAALSMQLAFPWQMSLLYAIAIFYGTGASLVVKIIPLYFKEVGAVTGLAKTAGASTGAVMTIVMSAVKGTTGEYTYGWLIWAGAIALGLILALRVQQRS
;
A
#
# COMPACT_ATOMS: atom_id res chain seq x y z
N MET A 1 -8.84 22.32 -30.20
CA MET A 1 -10.29 22.25 -30.51
C MET A 1 -10.59 21.49 -31.78
N GLU A 2 -9.75 21.52 -32.81
CA GLU A 2 -9.94 20.75 -34.06
C GLU A 2 -9.79 19.23 -33.94
N GLU A 3 -8.90 18.74 -33.04
CA GLU A 3 -8.78 17.28 -32.81
C GLU A 3 -10.00 16.69 -32.09
N ILE A 4 -10.67 17.45 -31.22
CA ILE A 4 -11.92 17.04 -30.55
C ILE A 4 -13.09 16.97 -31.54
N SER A 5 -13.08 17.82 -32.60
CA SER A 5 -14.08 17.80 -33.64
C SER A 5 -13.93 16.59 -34.56
N LYS A 6 -12.70 16.15 -34.86
CA LYS A 6 -12.45 14.97 -35.70
C LYS A 6 -12.78 13.65 -35.05
N SER A 7 -12.69 13.53 -33.71
CA SER A 7 -13.00 12.28 -32.99
C SER A 7 -14.51 11.99 -32.91
N LYS A 8 -15.35 13.00 -33.10
CA LYS A 8 -16.82 12.83 -33.11
C LYS A 8 -17.39 12.31 -34.44
N GLN A 9 -16.60 12.31 -35.53
CA GLN A 9 -17.04 11.83 -36.85
C GLN A 9 -16.79 10.31 -37.05
N ASP A 10 -15.87 9.69 -36.26
CA ASP A 10 -15.71 8.25 -36.28
C ASP A 10 -16.61 7.68 -35.17
N GLY A 11 -17.79 7.17 -35.53
CA GLY A 11 -18.86 6.68 -34.64
C GLY A 11 -18.50 5.59 -33.58
N ASN A 12 -17.32 5.64 -33.01
CA ASN A 12 -16.75 4.65 -32.11
C ASN A 12 -16.00 5.26 -30.89
N SER A 13 -16.50 6.41 -30.37
CA SER A 13 -15.95 7.03 -29.17
C SER A 13 -16.65 6.44 -27.93
N TRP A 14 -16.05 5.38 -27.34
CA TRP A 14 -16.44 4.93 -26.01
C TRP A 14 -16.01 5.96 -24.96
N GLU A 15 -16.95 6.40 -24.13
CA GLU A 15 -16.67 7.26 -22.98
C GLU A 15 -16.81 6.46 -21.66
N PRO A 16 -15.90 6.68 -20.69
CA PRO A 16 -16.02 6.04 -19.38
C PRO A 16 -17.30 6.46 -18.67
N THR A 17 -18.13 5.51 -18.28
CA THR A 17 -19.40 5.79 -17.55
C THR A 17 -19.35 5.37 -16.08
N GLY A 18 -18.28 4.67 -15.68
CA GLY A 18 -18.14 3.98 -14.41
C GLY A 18 -18.57 2.51 -14.50
N ASN A 19 -17.85 1.65 -13.78
CA ASN A 19 -18.19 0.23 -13.67
C ASN A 19 -18.08 -0.23 -12.21
N PRO A 20 -19.21 -0.25 -11.46
CA PRO A 20 -19.20 -0.68 -10.05
C PRO A 20 -18.72 -2.11 -9.85
N LYS A 21 -18.95 -3.01 -10.81
CA LYS A 21 -18.48 -4.40 -10.73
C LYS A 21 -16.95 -4.45 -10.72
N VAL A 22 -16.30 -3.69 -11.60
CA VAL A 22 -14.83 -3.57 -11.60
C VAL A 22 -14.33 -2.96 -10.31
N LEU A 23 -14.95 -1.87 -9.83
CA LEU A 23 -14.53 -1.18 -8.62
C LEU A 23 -14.59 -2.09 -7.37
N TRP A 24 -15.74 -2.71 -7.12
CA TRP A 24 -15.93 -3.52 -5.91
C TRP A 24 -15.09 -4.81 -5.96
N THR A 25 -15.04 -5.46 -7.13
CA THR A 25 -14.22 -6.68 -7.27
C THR A 25 -12.72 -6.36 -7.11
N ALA A 26 -12.27 -5.24 -7.70
CA ALA A 26 -10.90 -4.78 -7.53
C ALA A 26 -10.58 -4.40 -6.08
N LEU A 27 -11.50 -3.73 -5.37
CA LEU A 27 -11.34 -3.39 -3.95
C LEU A 27 -11.19 -4.64 -3.09
N ILE A 28 -12.04 -5.65 -3.28
CA ILE A 28 -11.97 -6.92 -2.54
C ILE A 28 -10.66 -7.65 -2.83
N ALA A 29 -10.29 -7.76 -4.11
CA ALA A 29 -9.05 -8.41 -4.53
C ALA A 29 -7.80 -7.65 -4.02
N PHE A 30 -7.85 -6.32 -3.97
CA PHE A 30 -6.80 -5.50 -3.38
C PHE A 30 -6.70 -5.68 -1.86
N THR A 31 -7.82 -5.65 -1.14
CA THR A 31 -7.87 -5.92 0.32
C THR A 31 -7.26 -7.29 0.62
N TYR A 32 -7.62 -8.31 -0.15
CA TYR A 32 -7.03 -9.64 -0.06
C TYR A 32 -5.51 -9.61 -0.32
N GLY A 33 -5.05 -9.00 -1.42
CA GLY A 33 -3.64 -8.91 -1.77
C GLY A 33 -2.80 -8.25 -0.66
N PHE A 34 -3.32 -7.20 -0.02
CA PHE A 34 -2.66 -6.54 1.11
C PHE A 34 -2.70 -7.37 2.40
N SER A 35 -3.75 -8.17 2.59
CA SER A 35 -3.77 -9.16 3.68
C SER A 35 -2.69 -10.23 3.49
N VAL A 36 -2.51 -10.74 2.27
CA VAL A 36 -1.42 -11.67 1.91
C VAL A 36 -0.04 -11.03 2.16
N TRP A 37 0.14 -9.79 1.70
CA TRP A 37 1.38 -9.04 1.92
C TRP A 37 1.73 -8.90 3.42
N ALA A 38 0.73 -8.74 4.29
CA ALA A 38 0.89 -8.56 5.72
C ALA A 38 1.19 -9.86 6.48
N ILE A 39 1.00 -11.05 5.88
CA ILE A 39 1.20 -12.35 6.55
C ILE A 39 2.61 -12.48 7.12
N ASN A 40 3.64 -12.09 6.36
CA ASN A 40 5.03 -12.17 6.81
C ASN A 40 5.27 -11.38 8.10
N SER A 41 4.77 -10.15 8.15
CA SER A 41 4.89 -9.30 9.34
C SER A 41 4.10 -9.84 10.51
N SER A 42 2.94 -10.47 10.25
CA SER A 42 2.09 -11.07 11.27
C SER A 42 2.67 -12.35 11.85
N LEU A 43 3.36 -13.15 11.04
CA LEU A 43 4.00 -14.41 11.46
C LEU A 43 5.38 -14.19 12.10
N ALA A 44 6.06 -13.09 11.81
CA ALA A 44 7.43 -12.85 12.26
C ALA A 44 7.65 -13.07 13.77
N PRO A 45 6.81 -12.57 14.69
CA PRO A 45 6.96 -12.84 16.13
C PRO A 45 6.85 -14.32 16.47
N TYR A 46 5.95 -15.05 15.82
CA TYR A 46 5.75 -16.49 16.05
C TYR A 46 6.92 -17.31 15.50
N LEU A 47 7.44 -16.97 14.30
CA LEU A 47 8.63 -17.63 13.76
C LEU A 47 9.84 -17.47 14.65
N LYS A 48 9.98 -16.31 15.32
CA LYS A 48 11.01 -16.09 16.33
C LYS A 48 10.94 -17.14 17.44
N ASP A 49 9.74 -17.32 17.99
CA ASP A 49 9.54 -18.20 19.14
C ASP A 49 9.58 -19.69 18.73
N TRP A 50 9.05 -20.04 17.58
CA TRP A 50 8.97 -21.42 17.10
C TRP A 50 10.29 -22.00 16.57
N TYR A 51 11.11 -21.14 15.94
CA TYR A 51 12.38 -21.56 15.30
C TYR A 51 13.62 -21.02 16.01
N GLY A 52 13.45 -20.27 17.11
CA GLY A 52 14.57 -19.71 17.88
C GLY A 52 15.36 -18.62 17.12
N TYR A 53 14.73 -17.94 16.15
CA TYR A 53 15.39 -16.89 15.39
C TYR A 53 15.61 -15.63 16.22
N SER A 54 16.68 -14.91 15.94
CA SER A 54 16.94 -13.60 16.53
C SER A 54 15.94 -12.54 16.07
N ALA A 55 15.82 -11.46 16.85
CA ALA A 55 14.94 -10.33 16.46
C ALA A 55 15.32 -9.73 15.10
N SER A 56 16.61 -9.68 14.76
CA SER A 56 17.09 -9.19 13.46
C SER A 56 16.68 -10.10 12.30
N GLU A 57 16.77 -11.42 12.47
CA GLU A 57 16.39 -12.38 11.43
C GLU A 57 14.91 -12.30 11.09
N VAL A 58 14.03 -12.24 12.08
CA VAL A 58 12.58 -12.13 11.81
C VAL A 58 12.18 -10.78 11.24
N LEU A 59 12.88 -9.70 11.57
CA LEU A 59 12.69 -8.39 10.96
C LEU A 59 13.07 -8.40 9.47
N ILE A 60 14.14 -9.12 9.11
CA ILE A 60 14.55 -9.29 7.71
C ILE A 60 13.46 -10.07 6.94
N VAL A 61 12.95 -11.19 7.50
CA VAL A 61 11.84 -11.95 6.88
C VAL A 61 10.62 -11.05 6.68
N ALA A 62 10.24 -10.26 7.67
CA ALA A 62 9.12 -9.32 7.57
C ALA A 62 9.34 -8.24 6.50
N ALA A 63 10.59 -7.77 6.34
CA ALA A 63 10.95 -6.73 5.39
C ALA A 63 10.99 -7.20 3.93
N MET A 64 11.09 -8.50 3.66
CA MET A 64 11.18 -9.04 2.31
C MET A 64 9.95 -8.72 1.45
N SER A 65 8.75 -8.85 2.02
CA SER A 65 7.50 -8.56 1.30
C SER A 65 7.37 -7.08 0.89
N PRO A 66 7.58 -6.07 1.76
CA PRO A 66 7.58 -4.67 1.38
C PRO A 66 8.62 -4.32 0.31
N LEU A 67 9.82 -4.87 0.44
CA LEU A 67 10.92 -4.60 -0.50
C LEU A 67 10.58 -5.10 -1.91
N PHE A 68 10.06 -6.31 -2.02
CA PHE A 68 9.68 -6.89 -3.31
C PHE A 68 8.42 -6.24 -3.90
N ALA A 69 7.47 -5.85 -3.05
CA ALA A 69 6.30 -5.07 -3.46
C ALA A 69 6.69 -3.73 -4.09
N ALA A 70 7.73 -3.06 -3.59
CA ALA A 70 8.23 -1.82 -4.15
C ALA A 70 8.71 -2.02 -5.60
N VAL A 71 9.57 -3.01 -5.83
CA VAL A 71 10.12 -3.30 -7.16
C VAL A 71 9.03 -3.78 -8.13
N THR A 72 8.21 -4.73 -7.70
CA THR A 72 7.17 -5.33 -8.55
C THR A 72 6.03 -4.38 -8.86
N SER A 73 5.77 -3.38 -8.02
CA SER A 73 4.77 -2.35 -8.30
C SER A 73 5.07 -1.58 -9.58
N LEU A 74 6.31 -1.21 -9.84
CA LEU A 74 6.68 -0.54 -11.09
C LEU A 74 6.45 -1.47 -12.30
N VAL A 75 6.93 -2.71 -12.21
CA VAL A 75 6.83 -3.70 -13.31
C VAL A 75 5.37 -4.03 -13.62
N LEU A 76 4.57 -4.32 -12.60
CA LEU A 76 3.16 -4.69 -12.77
C LEU A 76 2.27 -3.48 -13.11
N GLY A 77 2.67 -2.26 -12.73
CA GLY A 77 2.06 -1.03 -13.21
C GLY A 77 2.21 -0.87 -14.72
N ILE A 78 3.43 -1.00 -15.22
CA ILE A 78 3.74 -0.99 -16.66
C ILE A 78 2.98 -2.12 -17.38
N ALA A 79 3.01 -3.32 -16.83
CA ALA A 79 2.29 -4.47 -17.36
C ALA A 79 0.77 -4.21 -17.47
N SER A 80 0.18 -3.55 -16.47
CA SER A 80 -1.24 -3.19 -16.46
C SER A 80 -1.58 -2.17 -17.54
N ASP A 81 -0.70 -1.21 -17.81
CA ASP A 81 -0.86 -0.26 -18.90
C ASP A 81 -0.78 -0.94 -20.27
N LEU A 82 0.12 -1.92 -20.42
CA LEU A 82 0.35 -2.62 -21.70
C LEU A 82 -0.69 -3.70 -22.00
N TRP A 83 -1.03 -4.51 -21.02
CA TRP A 83 -1.85 -5.73 -21.22
C TRP A 83 -3.23 -5.67 -20.57
N GLY A 84 -3.50 -4.68 -19.72
CA GLY A 84 -4.80 -4.48 -19.04
C GLY A 84 -4.84 -4.97 -17.61
N GLY A 85 -5.63 -4.25 -16.83
CA GLY A 85 -5.77 -4.51 -15.41
C GLY A 85 -6.44 -5.85 -15.11
N ARG A 86 -7.44 -6.25 -15.90
CA ARG A 86 -8.14 -7.53 -15.74
C ARG A 86 -7.19 -8.71 -15.86
N ILE A 87 -6.39 -8.75 -16.92
CA ILE A 87 -5.45 -9.85 -17.19
C ILE A 87 -4.40 -9.89 -16.08
N ILE A 88 -3.74 -8.76 -15.81
CA ILE A 88 -2.61 -8.72 -14.87
C ILE A 88 -3.07 -9.02 -13.44
N PHE A 89 -4.24 -8.52 -13.02
CA PHE A 89 -4.76 -8.84 -11.67
C PHE A 89 -5.14 -10.32 -11.54
N THR A 90 -5.79 -10.88 -12.56
CA THR A 90 -6.11 -12.32 -12.56
C THR A 90 -4.84 -13.17 -12.49
N LEU A 91 -3.81 -12.84 -13.28
CA LEU A 91 -2.52 -13.54 -13.24
C LEU A 91 -1.84 -13.41 -11.87
N LEU A 92 -1.89 -12.23 -11.25
CA LEU A 92 -1.39 -12.04 -9.88
C LEU A 92 -2.08 -12.99 -8.90
N LEU A 93 -3.43 -13.02 -8.92
CA LEU A 93 -4.22 -13.88 -8.03
C LEU A 93 -3.98 -15.37 -8.29
N LEU A 94 -3.75 -15.78 -9.54
CA LEU A 94 -3.38 -17.16 -9.89
C LEU A 94 -1.96 -17.52 -9.43
N PHE A 95 -1.05 -16.55 -9.36
CA PHE A 95 0.33 -16.77 -8.96
C PHE A 95 0.51 -16.84 -7.43
N LEU A 96 -0.26 -16.06 -6.66
CA LEU A 96 -0.11 -15.96 -5.20
C LEU A 96 -0.19 -17.31 -4.44
N PRO A 97 -0.96 -18.32 -4.86
CA PRO A 97 -0.93 -19.65 -4.22
C PRO A 97 0.44 -20.34 -4.27
N LEU A 98 1.30 -20.06 -5.26
CA LEU A 98 2.61 -20.71 -5.38
C LEU A 98 3.54 -20.40 -4.18
N PRO A 99 3.80 -19.13 -3.82
CA PRO A 99 4.56 -18.84 -2.62
C PRO A 99 3.86 -19.33 -1.33
N MET A 100 2.54 -19.39 -1.29
CA MET A 100 1.81 -19.94 -0.14
C MET A 100 2.08 -21.44 0.02
N ILE A 101 2.06 -22.19 -1.06
CA ILE A 101 2.47 -23.61 -1.04
C ILE A 101 3.93 -23.72 -0.58
N GLY A 102 4.82 -22.84 -1.04
CA GLY A 102 6.20 -22.76 -0.58
C GLY A 102 6.32 -22.63 0.94
N TYR A 103 5.50 -21.79 1.58
CA TYR A 103 5.47 -21.63 3.03
C TYR A 103 5.04 -22.89 3.78
N MET A 104 4.18 -23.73 3.21
CA MET A 104 3.78 -25.00 3.82
C MET A 104 4.97 -25.95 4.02
N PHE A 105 6.00 -25.85 3.15
CA PHE A 105 7.20 -26.68 3.17
C PHE A 105 8.44 -25.96 3.72
N ALA A 106 8.31 -24.67 4.10
CA ALA A 106 9.45 -23.92 4.61
C ALA A 106 9.79 -24.34 6.05
N ASP A 107 11.03 -24.83 6.24
CA ASP A 107 11.56 -25.29 7.54
C ASP A 107 12.89 -24.61 7.91
N SER A 108 13.40 -23.72 7.06
CA SER A 108 14.68 -23.03 7.28
C SER A 108 14.54 -21.53 7.09
N TYR A 109 15.43 -20.77 7.69
CA TYR A 109 15.52 -19.32 7.56
C TYR A 109 15.58 -18.87 6.09
N VAL A 110 16.45 -19.54 5.30
CA VAL A 110 16.61 -19.23 3.87
C VAL A 110 15.30 -19.51 3.10
N ALA A 111 14.60 -20.61 3.41
CA ALA A 111 13.33 -20.91 2.81
C ALA A 111 12.28 -19.83 3.13
N PHE A 112 12.18 -19.35 4.36
CA PHE A 112 11.29 -18.24 4.73
C PHE A 112 11.64 -16.94 4.01
N LEU A 113 12.92 -16.62 3.82
CA LEU A 113 13.35 -15.46 3.05
C LEU A 113 12.93 -15.58 1.59
N CYS A 114 13.26 -16.70 0.94
CA CYS A 114 12.95 -16.94 -0.48
C CYS A 114 11.46 -16.87 -0.78
N VAL A 115 10.65 -17.52 0.07
CA VAL A 115 9.19 -17.55 -0.12
C VAL A 115 8.58 -16.21 0.28
N GLY A 116 9.08 -15.61 1.36
CA GLY A 116 8.64 -14.31 1.87
C GLY A 116 8.77 -13.18 0.86
N ILE A 117 9.81 -13.20 0.01
CA ILE A 117 9.96 -12.25 -1.10
C ILE A 117 8.71 -12.27 -1.99
N PHE A 118 8.28 -13.44 -2.45
CA PHE A 118 7.17 -13.55 -3.41
C PHE A 118 5.80 -13.21 -2.80
N MET A 119 5.63 -13.31 -1.48
CA MET A 119 4.43 -12.78 -0.81
C MET A 119 4.26 -11.27 -1.02
N GLY A 120 5.37 -10.57 -1.27
CA GLY A 120 5.39 -9.14 -1.63
C GLY A 120 4.59 -8.79 -2.88
N LEU A 121 4.38 -9.73 -3.79
CA LEU A 121 3.51 -9.53 -4.97
C LEU A 121 2.09 -9.10 -4.58
N GLY A 122 1.58 -9.58 -3.44
CA GLY A 122 0.30 -9.12 -2.90
C GLY A 122 0.21 -7.60 -2.75
N GLY A 123 1.33 -6.96 -2.40
CA GLY A 123 1.42 -5.49 -2.29
C GLY A 123 1.31 -4.75 -3.63
N ALA A 124 1.59 -5.40 -4.76
CA ALA A 124 1.42 -4.80 -6.09
C ALA A 124 -0.05 -4.78 -6.57
N SER A 125 -0.95 -5.48 -5.91
CA SER A 125 -2.40 -5.47 -6.21
C SER A 125 -2.98 -4.05 -6.27
N PHE A 126 -2.46 -3.13 -5.43
CA PHE A 126 -2.86 -1.73 -5.45
C PHE A 126 -2.71 -1.09 -6.83
N ILE A 127 -1.56 -1.24 -7.47
CA ILE A 127 -1.25 -0.57 -8.73
C ILE A 127 -2.12 -1.13 -9.86
N ILE A 128 -2.26 -2.45 -9.92
CA ILE A 128 -2.99 -3.13 -10.97
C ILE A 128 -4.47 -2.70 -10.97
N GLY A 129 -5.11 -2.77 -9.81
CA GLY A 129 -6.51 -2.40 -9.70
C GLY A 129 -6.73 -0.88 -9.81
N ASN A 130 -5.78 -0.06 -9.32
CA ASN A 130 -5.83 1.39 -9.52
C ASN A 130 -5.88 1.75 -11.02
N THR A 131 -5.01 1.14 -11.82
CA THR A 131 -5.00 1.32 -13.28
C THR A 131 -6.31 0.81 -13.91
N HIS A 132 -6.78 -0.37 -13.47
CA HIS A 132 -8.03 -0.96 -14.00
C HIS A 132 -9.26 -0.12 -13.66
N VAL A 133 -9.37 0.39 -12.44
CA VAL A 133 -10.49 1.26 -12.03
C VAL A 133 -10.41 2.61 -12.75
N ALA A 134 -9.22 3.20 -12.85
CA ALA A 134 -9.02 4.53 -13.44
C ALA A 134 -9.54 4.63 -14.88
N VAL A 135 -9.39 3.58 -15.68
CA VAL A 135 -9.85 3.60 -17.09
C VAL A 135 -11.36 3.49 -17.24
N TRP A 136 -12.09 3.00 -16.23
CA TRP A 136 -13.55 2.85 -16.25
C TRP A 136 -14.31 4.09 -15.80
N TYR A 137 -13.66 5.00 -15.05
CA TYR A 137 -14.35 6.15 -14.44
C TYR A 137 -13.98 7.46 -15.14
N PRO A 138 -14.99 8.32 -15.45
CA PRO A 138 -14.75 9.64 -15.99
C PRO A 138 -14.00 10.51 -14.97
N LYS A 139 -13.27 11.51 -15.47
CA LYS A 139 -12.39 12.35 -14.64
C LYS A 139 -13.11 13.01 -13.46
N GLU A 140 -14.40 13.33 -13.61
CA GLU A 140 -15.27 13.98 -12.63
C GLU A 140 -15.64 13.07 -11.44
N ARG A 141 -15.56 11.75 -11.61
CA ARG A 141 -15.88 10.73 -10.58
C ARG A 141 -14.70 9.81 -10.26
N GLN A 142 -13.58 10.03 -10.90
CA GLN A 142 -12.42 9.16 -10.82
C GLN A 142 -11.77 9.25 -9.43
N GLY A 143 -11.78 10.42 -8.78
CA GLY A 143 -11.25 10.60 -7.43
C GLY A 143 -12.03 9.80 -6.40
N ALA A 144 -13.37 9.86 -6.43
CA ALA A 144 -14.22 9.06 -5.55
C ALA A 144 -13.99 7.56 -5.75
N ALA A 145 -13.92 7.11 -7.02
CA ALA A 145 -13.69 5.70 -7.34
C ALA A 145 -12.31 5.21 -6.88
N LEU A 146 -11.24 5.97 -7.18
CA LEU A 146 -9.89 5.62 -6.77
C LEU A 146 -9.67 5.75 -5.25
N GLY A 147 -10.32 6.74 -4.61
CA GLY A 147 -10.31 6.87 -3.16
C GLY A 147 -11.00 5.69 -2.46
N LEU A 148 -12.17 5.28 -2.98
CA LEU A 148 -12.87 4.09 -2.48
C LEU A 148 -12.05 2.81 -2.72
N TYR A 149 -11.48 2.66 -3.91
CA TYR A 149 -10.56 1.56 -4.19
C TYR A 149 -9.38 1.53 -3.21
N ALA A 150 -8.80 2.69 -2.92
CA ALA A 150 -7.66 2.81 -2.02
C ALA A 150 -7.99 2.50 -0.54
N PHE A 151 -9.27 2.45 -0.15
CA PHE A 151 -9.69 1.92 1.15
C PHE A 151 -9.24 0.48 1.35
N GLY A 152 -9.01 -0.30 0.29
CA GLY A 152 -8.47 -1.65 0.35
C GLY A 152 -7.12 -1.79 1.08
N ASN A 153 -6.43 -0.69 1.40
CA ASN A 153 -5.29 -0.70 2.33
C ASN A 153 -5.66 -1.29 3.70
N VAL A 154 -6.94 -1.30 4.07
CA VAL A 154 -7.44 -1.99 5.28
C VAL A 154 -7.02 -3.46 5.31
N GLY A 155 -6.72 -4.06 4.16
CA GLY A 155 -6.19 -5.42 4.03
C GLY A 155 -4.96 -5.69 4.90
N VAL A 156 -4.11 -4.68 5.13
CA VAL A 156 -2.98 -4.79 6.08
C VAL A 156 -3.48 -5.09 7.49
N ALA A 157 -4.44 -4.30 7.97
CA ALA A 157 -5.02 -4.52 9.29
C ALA A 157 -5.75 -5.87 9.36
N VAL A 158 -6.46 -6.26 8.29
CA VAL A 158 -7.11 -7.58 8.18
C VAL A 158 -6.07 -8.70 8.33
N GLY A 159 -4.95 -8.66 7.60
CA GLY A 159 -3.89 -9.67 7.72
C GLY A 159 -3.25 -9.70 9.12
N MET A 160 -2.97 -8.52 9.68
CA MET A 160 -2.37 -8.39 11.02
C MET A 160 -3.26 -8.90 12.15
N LEU A 161 -4.57 -8.82 12.01
CA LEU A 161 -5.53 -9.30 13.01
C LEU A 161 -5.97 -10.74 12.76
N LEU A 162 -6.22 -11.09 11.49
CA LEU A 162 -6.76 -12.41 11.12
C LEU A 162 -5.75 -13.53 11.38
N VAL A 163 -4.46 -13.32 11.06
CA VAL A 163 -3.44 -14.36 11.25
C VAL A 163 -3.30 -14.74 12.72
N PRO A 164 -3.03 -13.84 13.68
CA PRO A 164 -3.01 -14.19 15.09
C PRO A 164 -4.33 -14.75 15.60
N PHE A 165 -5.47 -14.23 15.11
CA PHE A 165 -6.79 -14.77 15.49
C PHE A 165 -6.92 -16.25 15.08
N LEU A 166 -6.60 -16.59 13.83
CA LEU A 166 -6.66 -17.98 13.35
C LEU A 166 -5.72 -18.90 14.12
N LEU A 167 -4.49 -18.43 14.41
CA LEU A 167 -3.52 -19.19 15.18
C LEU A 167 -4.02 -19.48 16.61
N ASN A 168 -4.50 -18.46 17.29
CA ASN A 168 -4.90 -18.62 18.70
C ASN A 168 -6.23 -19.37 18.88
N THR A 169 -7.14 -19.32 17.91
CA THR A 169 -8.49 -19.88 18.06
C THR A 169 -8.66 -21.23 17.39
N VAL A 170 -8.22 -21.37 16.12
CA VAL A 170 -8.61 -22.50 15.25
C VAL A 170 -7.42 -23.41 14.91
N LEU A 171 -6.32 -22.83 14.43
CA LEU A 171 -5.26 -23.61 13.79
C LEU A 171 -4.21 -24.11 14.79
N GLY A 172 -3.90 -23.29 15.82
CA GLY A 172 -2.73 -23.50 16.64
C GLY A 172 -1.44 -23.05 15.94
N GLY A 173 -0.32 -23.22 16.64
CA GLY A 173 1.01 -22.86 16.17
C GLY A 173 1.82 -24.04 15.68
N ALA A 174 3.06 -24.16 16.18
CA ALA A 174 4.00 -25.22 15.84
C ALA A 174 4.10 -26.29 16.95
N PRO A 175 4.44 -27.55 16.60
CA PRO A 175 4.66 -28.61 17.58
C PRO A 175 5.74 -28.27 18.59
N GLY A 176 5.53 -28.64 19.84
CA GLY A 176 6.53 -28.46 20.91
C GLY A 176 6.68 -27.03 21.43
N THR A 177 5.75 -26.13 21.09
CA THR A 177 5.73 -24.74 21.54
C THR A 177 4.59 -24.46 22.52
N ASP A 178 4.57 -23.26 23.11
CA ASP A 178 3.48 -22.80 24.01
C ASP A 178 2.13 -22.70 23.28
N LEU A 179 2.14 -22.66 21.94
CA LEU A 179 0.96 -22.69 21.10
C LEU A 179 1.00 -23.95 20.21
N PRO A 180 0.56 -25.13 20.71
CA PRO A 180 0.58 -26.36 19.93
C PRO A 180 -0.45 -26.34 18.78
N PRO A 181 -0.24 -27.15 17.73
CA PRO A 181 -1.22 -27.31 16.66
C PRO A 181 -2.58 -27.79 17.21
N LYS A 182 -3.66 -27.14 16.75
CA LYS A 182 -5.05 -27.52 17.09
C LYS A 182 -5.73 -28.25 15.94
N LEU A 183 -5.26 -28.04 14.73
CA LEU A 183 -5.79 -28.62 13.51
C LEU A 183 -4.66 -29.22 12.68
N SER A 184 -4.89 -30.37 12.05
CA SER A 184 -3.95 -31.01 11.13
C SER A 184 -4.66 -31.46 9.86
N LEU A 185 -3.96 -31.40 8.74
CA LEU A 185 -4.41 -31.89 7.44
C LEU A 185 -3.25 -32.61 6.73
N GLY A 186 -3.26 -33.93 6.81
CA GLY A 186 -2.14 -34.75 6.36
C GLY A 186 -0.85 -34.45 7.16
N PRO A 187 0.26 -34.16 6.47
CA PRO A 187 1.53 -33.83 7.13
C PRO A 187 1.62 -32.39 7.64
N PHE A 188 0.60 -31.55 7.34
CA PHE A 188 0.57 -30.15 7.68
C PHE A 188 -0.33 -29.91 8.89
N GLU A 189 0.16 -29.12 9.84
CA GLU A 189 -0.56 -28.83 11.06
C GLU A 189 -0.34 -27.39 11.52
N GLY A 190 -1.27 -26.93 12.35
CA GLY A 190 -1.21 -25.63 12.99
C GLY A 190 -1.13 -24.47 11.97
N TRP A 191 -0.15 -23.60 12.17
CA TRP A 191 0.04 -22.37 11.42
C TRP A 191 0.19 -22.56 9.90
N ARG A 192 0.70 -23.71 9.44
CA ARG A 192 0.89 -24.00 8.02
C ARG A 192 -0.43 -24.03 7.25
N LEU A 193 -1.53 -24.32 7.94
CA LEU A 193 -2.87 -24.37 7.33
C LEU A 193 -3.47 -23.01 6.98
N ILE A 194 -2.83 -21.88 7.40
CA ILE A 194 -3.18 -20.55 6.90
C ILE A 194 -3.02 -20.48 5.38
N PHE A 195 -1.95 -21.05 4.84
CA PHE A 195 -1.58 -20.89 3.44
C PHE A 195 -2.53 -21.56 2.45
N PRO A 196 -2.98 -22.82 2.64
CA PRO A 196 -3.98 -23.42 1.73
C PRO A 196 -5.32 -22.68 1.79
N VAL A 197 -5.72 -22.13 2.95
CA VAL A 197 -6.94 -21.32 3.07
C VAL A 197 -6.82 -20.04 2.24
N TYR A 198 -5.73 -19.30 2.41
CA TYR A 198 -5.45 -18.10 1.62
C TYR A 198 -5.26 -18.45 0.12
N GLY A 199 -4.55 -19.54 -0.19
CA GLY A 199 -4.35 -20.00 -1.58
C GLY A 199 -5.66 -20.31 -2.29
N LEU A 200 -6.57 -21.04 -1.63
CA LEU A 200 -7.89 -21.34 -2.16
C LEU A 200 -8.71 -20.07 -2.38
N LEU A 201 -8.69 -19.13 -1.41
CA LEU A 201 -9.37 -17.84 -1.56
C LEU A 201 -8.79 -17.04 -2.73
N SER A 202 -7.47 -17.11 -2.98
CA SER A 202 -6.85 -16.48 -4.14
C SER A 202 -7.39 -17.02 -5.47
N LEU A 203 -7.51 -18.35 -5.58
CA LEU A 203 -8.06 -19.00 -6.79
C LEU A 203 -9.54 -18.64 -7.01
N ILE A 204 -10.33 -18.61 -5.94
CA ILE A 204 -11.73 -18.17 -6.00
C ILE A 204 -11.79 -16.71 -6.47
N LEU A 205 -10.98 -15.83 -5.89
CA LEU A 205 -10.94 -14.43 -6.29
C LEU A 205 -10.43 -14.24 -7.72
N ALA A 206 -9.48 -15.05 -8.18
CA ALA A 206 -9.04 -15.05 -9.57
C ALA A 206 -10.18 -15.37 -10.53
N PHE A 207 -10.94 -16.43 -10.22
CA PHE A 207 -12.12 -16.80 -11.00
C PHE A 207 -13.20 -15.71 -10.99
N VAL A 208 -13.52 -15.16 -9.82
CA VAL A 208 -14.49 -14.06 -9.68
C VAL A 208 -14.01 -12.83 -10.44
N TYR A 209 -12.74 -12.47 -10.28
CA TYR A 209 -12.15 -11.30 -10.96
C TYR A 209 -12.25 -11.45 -12.48
N TRP A 210 -11.89 -12.60 -13.00
CA TRP A 210 -11.96 -12.89 -14.43
C TRP A 210 -13.40 -12.86 -14.97
N THR A 211 -14.36 -13.41 -14.26
CA THR A 211 -15.74 -13.53 -14.74
C THR A 211 -16.58 -12.27 -14.55
N VAL A 212 -16.34 -11.53 -13.46
CA VAL A 212 -17.16 -10.35 -13.11
C VAL A 212 -16.63 -9.07 -13.73
N THR A 213 -15.30 -8.94 -13.91
CA THR A 213 -14.69 -7.73 -14.47
C THR A 213 -14.52 -7.83 -15.98
N SER A 214 -14.37 -6.68 -16.62
CA SER A 214 -14.14 -6.57 -18.05
C SER A 214 -13.12 -5.46 -18.36
N GLU A 215 -12.43 -5.55 -19.49
CA GLU A 215 -11.65 -4.43 -20.02
C GLU A 215 -12.57 -3.45 -20.76
N PRO A 216 -12.26 -2.14 -20.79
CA PRO A 216 -13.00 -1.20 -21.59
C PRO A 216 -12.95 -1.56 -23.08
N PRO A 217 -14.04 -1.33 -23.84
CA PRO A 217 -14.14 -1.71 -25.25
C PRO A 217 -13.06 -1.09 -26.13
N ILE A 218 -12.66 0.14 -25.82
CA ILE A 218 -11.57 0.85 -26.49
C ILE A 218 -10.47 1.07 -25.49
N ARG A 219 -9.45 0.24 -25.58
CA ARG A 219 -8.21 0.42 -24.85
C ARG A 219 -7.33 1.41 -25.61
N ASN A 220 -6.64 2.28 -24.88
CA ASN A 220 -5.66 3.20 -25.48
C ASN A 220 -4.49 2.41 -26.12
N LYS A 221 -4.68 1.94 -27.36
CA LYS A 221 -3.69 1.13 -28.12
C LYS A 221 -2.34 1.86 -28.35
N LYS A 222 -2.24 3.11 -27.89
CA LYS A 222 -1.04 3.95 -28.06
C LYS A 222 -0.04 3.85 -26.90
N ILE A 223 -0.32 3.10 -25.83
CA ILE A 223 0.65 2.91 -24.73
C ILE A 223 1.65 1.85 -25.18
N THR A 224 2.92 2.25 -25.22
CA THR A 224 4.06 1.41 -25.60
C THR A 224 5.21 1.62 -24.61
N PHE A 225 6.20 0.72 -24.60
CA PHE A 225 7.41 0.94 -23.81
C PHE A 225 8.10 2.26 -24.14
N ALA A 226 8.06 2.69 -25.41
CA ALA A 226 8.61 3.97 -25.84
C ALA A 226 7.86 5.16 -25.23
N SER A 227 6.51 5.13 -25.20
CA SER A 227 5.71 6.20 -24.58
C SER A 227 5.97 6.29 -23.08
N ILE A 228 6.04 5.16 -22.37
CA ILE A 228 6.38 5.10 -20.95
C ILE A 228 7.78 5.68 -20.69
N GLY A 229 8.77 5.27 -21.49
CA GLY A 229 10.12 5.82 -21.41
C GLY A 229 10.18 7.33 -21.65
N SER A 230 9.36 7.85 -22.57
CA SER A 230 9.26 9.28 -22.85
C SER A 230 8.68 10.06 -21.67
N VAL A 231 7.64 9.54 -20.99
CA VAL A 231 7.03 10.16 -19.81
C VAL A 231 8.07 10.44 -18.72
N TYR A 232 8.95 9.46 -18.44
CA TYR A 232 9.98 9.62 -17.41
C TYR A 232 11.12 10.57 -17.80
N LYS A 233 11.38 10.73 -19.10
CA LYS A 233 12.48 11.56 -19.61
C LYS A 233 12.06 12.99 -19.93
N SER A 234 10.84 13.18 -20.43
CA SER A 234 10.37 14.47 -20.95
C SER A 234 9.78 15.40 -19.90
N SER A 235 9.43 14.87 -18.73
CA SER A 235 8.77 15.65 -17.68
C SER A 235 9.32 15.35 -16.29
N THR A 236 9.43 16.37 -15.45
CA THR A 236 9.76 16.23 -14.03
C THR A 236 8.55 15.88 -13.17
N LEU A 237 7.33 16.04 -13.71
CA LEU A 237 6.10 15.85 -12.94
C LEU A 237 5.90 14.43 -12.39
N PRO A 238 6.21 13.32 -13.12
CA PRO A 238 6.13 11.98 -12.55
C PRO A 238 7.01 11.80 -11.31
N TRP A 239 8.21 12.39 -11.31
CA TRP A 239 9.14 12.34 -10.19
C TRP A 239 8.68 13.18 -9.00
N ILE A 240 8.08 14.34 -9.26
CA ILE A 240 7.46 15.18 -8.22
C ILE A 240 6.29 14.41 -7.60
N LEU A 241 5.39 13.81 -8.38
CA LEU A 241 4.27 13.03 -7.87
C LEU A 241 4.74 11.78 -7.10
N ALA A 242 5.84 11.16 -7.52
CA ALA A 242 6.47 10.07 -6.78
C ALA A 242 6.98 10.53 -5.42
N TYR A 243 7.64 11.69 -5.35
CA TYR A 243 8.07 12.29 -4.08
C TYR A 243 6.88 12.62 -3.17
N LEU A 244 5.83 13.27 -3.71
CA LEU A 244 4.62 13.61 -2.97
C LEU A 244 3.89 12.37 -2.43
N TYR A 245 3.90 11.29 -3.20
CA TYR A 245 3.37 10.01 -2.74
C TYR A 245 4.27 9.37 -1.67
N GLY A 246 5.57 9.59 -1.75
CA GLY A 246 6.53 9.26 -0.68
C GLY A 246 6.21 9.98 0.62
N ALA A 247 5.96 11.27 0.57
CA ALA A 247 5.64 12.09 1.73
C ALA A 247 4.30 11.70 2.38
N THR A 248 3.33 11.21 1.61
CA THR A 248 1.98 10.88 2.09
C THR A 248 1.81 9.37 2.33
N PHE A 249 1.87 8.53 1.30
CA PHE A 249 1.74 7.08 1.44
C PHE A 249 2.97 6.44 2.11
N GLY A 250 4.18 6.97 1.83
CA GLY A 250 5.40 6.52 2.49
C GLY A 250 5.34 6.71 4.00
N ALA A 251 4.62 7.73 4.46
CA ALA A 251 4.33 7.95 5.88
C ALA A 251 3.53 6.81 6.52
N LEU A 252 2.55 6.23 5.80
CA LEU A 252 1.84 5.03 6.28
C LEU A 252 2.82 3.86 6.45
N MET A 253 3.68 3.62 5.47
CA MET A 253 4.67 2.53 5.52
C MET A 253 5.66 2.74 6.67
N PHE A 254 6.21 3.95 6.78
CA PHE A 254 7.10 4.37 7.85
C PHE A 254 6.46 4.16 9.24
N ASN A 255 5.29 4.76 9.48
CA ASN A 255 4.66 4.71 10.78
C ASN A 255 4.17 3.31 11.15
N SER A 256 3.70 2.50 10.20
CA SER A 256 3.30 1.12 10.46
C SER A 256 4.46 0.25 10.98
N ALA A 257 5.68 0.50 10.51
CA ALA A 257 6.88 -0.20 10.95
C ALA A 257 7.47 0.41 12.25
N PHE A 258 7.45 1.72 12.37
CA PHE A 258 8.12 2.49 13.42
C PHE A 258 7.29 2.60 14.71
N LEU A 259 5.98 2.85 14.63
CA LEU A 259 5.14 3.15 15.79
C LEU A 259 5.17 2.08 16.88
N PRO A 260 5.17 0.76 16.59
CA PRO A 260 5.25 -0.23 17.67
C PRO A 260 6.47 -0.02 18.57
N THR A 261 7.63 0.18 17.95
CA THR A 261 8.89 0.41 18.69
C THR A 261 8.88 1.74 19.41
N TYR A 262 8.40 2.79 18.75
CA TYR A 262 8.29 4.13 19.32
C TYR A 262 7.42 4.17 20.58
N LEU A 263 6.25 3.51 20.54
CA LEU A 263 5.32 3.48 21.66
C LEU A 263 5.86 2.71 22.86
N VAL A 264 6.56 1.60 22.62
CA VAL A 264 7.21 0.83 23.68
C VAL A 264 8.37 1.64 24.29
N ASP A 265 9.25 2.18 23.45
CA ASP A 265 10.48 2.83 23.90
C ASP A 265 10.25 4.20 24.56
N GLN A 266 9.30 4.95 24.07
CA GLN A 266 9.06 6.34 24.53
C GLN A 266 7.99 6.44 25.64
N TYR A 267 7.02 5.50 25.66
CA TYR A 267 5.86 5.58 26.56
C TYR A 267 5.62 4.33 27.38
N ASP A 268 6.54 3.36 27.31
CA ASP A 268 6.46 2.08 28.06
C ASP A 268 5.12 1.33 27.83
N ILE A 269 4.58 1.45 26.60
CA ILE A 269 3.35 0.75 26.20
C ILE A 269 3.69 -0.71 25.94
N GLU A 270 2.88 -1.61 26.49
CA GLU A 270 2.98 -3.04 26.23
C GLU A 270 3.04 -3.32 24.70
N LYS A 271 4.05 -4.07 24.26
CA LYS A 271 4.33 -4.36 22.83
C LYS A 271 3.10 -4.91 22.10
N GLN A 272 2.39 -5.86 22.73
CA GLN A 272 1.20 -6.46 22.14
C GLN A 272 0.10 -5.41 21.92
N LYS A 273 -0.10 -4.51 22.89
CA LYS A 273 -1.08 -3.42 22.80
C LYS A 273 -0.70 -2.40 21.74
N ALA A 274 0.59 -2.08 21.59
CA ALA A 274 1.08 -1.21 20.53
C ALA A 274 0.73 -1.78 19.15
N ILE A 275 1.01 -3.07 18.91
CA ILE A 275 0.84 -3.75 17.63
C ILE A 275 -0.64 -4.02 17.33
N MET A 276 -1.43 -4.46 18.30
CA MET A 276 -2.81 -4.93 18.05
C MET A 276 -3.88 -3.85 18.22
N VAL A 277 -3.56 -2.71 18.84
CA VAL A 277 -4.54 -1.63 19.05
C VAL A 277 -4.13 -0.35 18.36
N PHE A 278 -3.00 0.24 18.73
CA PHE A 278 -2.66 1.60 18.30
C PHE A 278 -2.28 1.67 16.82
N VAL A 279 -1.49 0.72 16.31
CA VAL A 279 -1.08 0.70 14.89
C VAL A 279 -2.26 0.38 13.96
N PRO A 280 -3.12 -0.61 14.23
CA PRO A 280 -4.32 -0.82 13.41
C PRO A 280 -5.25 0.39 13.35
N ILE A 281 -5.46 1.11 14.46
CA ILE A 281 -6.27 2.34 14.46
C ILE A 281 -5.61 3.39 13.55
N PHE A 282 -4.29 3.57 13.62
CA PHE A 282 -3.57 4.48 12.72
C PHE A 282 -3.80 4.10 11.25
N VAL A 283 -3.61 2.83 10.90
CA VAL A 283 -3.84 2.31 9.54
C VAL A 283 -5.27 2.51 9.06
N LEU A 284 -6.26 2.27 9.95
CA LEU A 284 -7.67 2.47 9.66
C LEU A 284 -8.01 3.95 9.39
N LEU A 285 -7.39 4.88 10.12
CA LEU A 285 -7.58 6.32 9.89
C LEU A 285 -6.99 6.74 8.53
N VAL A 286 -5.80 6.25 8.18
CA VAL A 286 -5.20 6.48 6.86
C VAL A 286 -6.07 5.89 5.75
N ALA A 287 -6.55 4.66 5.89
CA ALA A 287 -7.38 4.01 4.88
C ALA A 287 -8.77 4.66 4.79
N GLY A 288 -9.38 4.96 5.93
CA GLY A 288 -10.72 5.53 6.03
C GLY A 288 -10.85 6.95 5.49
N SER A 289 -9.79 7.76 5.53
CA SER A 289 -9.80 9.12 4.96
C SER A 289 -9.80 9.14 3.43
N ARG A 290 -9.35 8.05 2.78
CA ARG A 290 -9.15 7.99 1.32
C ARG A 290 -10.43 8.12 0.48
N PRO A 291 -11.54 7.44 0.80
CA PRO A 291 -12.78 7.60 0.03
C PRO A 291 -13.29 9.04 0.05
N PHE A 292 -13.28 9.66 1.23
CA PHE A 292 -13.73 11.04 1.41
C PHE A 292 -12.84 12.03 0.65
N SER A 293 -11.53 11.88 0.76
CA SER A 293 -10.58 12.78 0.08
C SER A 293 -10.57 12.60 -1.44
N GLY A 294 -10.80 11.40 -1.94
CA GLY A 294 -10.98 11.14 -3.37
C GLY A 294 -12.20 11.86 -3.93
N TRP A 295 -13.35 11.76 -3.23
CA TRP A 295 -14.57 12.51 -3.56
C TRP A 295 -14.37 14.03 -3.46
N LEU A 296 -13.64 14.50 -2.45
CA LEU A 296 -13.32 15.92 -2.32
C LEU A 296 -12.46 16.42 -3.50
N GLY A 297 -11.51 15.59 -3.96
CA GLY A 297 -10.67 15.85 -5.13
C GLY A 297 -11.41 15.84 -6.46
N ASP A 298 -12.65 15.29 -6.52
CA ASP A 298 -13.52 15.43 -7.70
C ASP A 298 -14.28 16.77 -7.71
N LYS A 299 -14.56 17.33 -6.53
CA LYS A 299 -15.29 18.59 -6.39
C LYS A 299 -14.40 19.83 -6.46
N TYR A 300 -13.20 19.73 -5.93
CA TYR A 300 -12.26 20.84 -5.81
C TYR A 300 -10.96 20.51 -6.52
N ASN A 301 -10.15 21.52 -6.79
CA ASN A 301 -8.84 21.31 -7.40
C ASN A 301 -7.96 20.42 -6.48
N PRO A 302 -7.60 19.20 -6.91
CA PRO A 302 -6.87 18.25 -6.07
C PRO A 302 -5.46 18.71 -5.71
N ILE A 303 -4.85 19.59 -6.52
CA ILE A 303 -3.51 20.13 -6.23
C ILE A 303 -3.60 21.13 -5.08
N ILE A 304 -4.61 22.00 -5.08
CA ILE A 304 -4.84 22.97 -3.98
C ILE A 304 -5.12 22.24 -2.69
N LEU A 305 -5.99 21.22 -2.73
CA LEU A 305 -6.26 20.38 -1.56
C LEU A 305 -5.01 19.69 -1.03
N LEU A 306 -4.14 19.20 -1.94
CA LEU A 306 -2.88 18.56 -1.57
C LEU A 306 -1.92 19.54 -0.89
N VAL A 307 -1.86 20.80 -1.34
CA VAL A 307 -1.06 21.85 -0.71
C VAL A 307 -1.53 22.10 0.73
N TYR A 308 -2.84 22.24 0.98
CA TYR A 308 -3.35 22.38 2.34
C TYR A 308 -3.09 21.15 3.21
N CYS A 309 -3.23 19.96 2.62
CA CYS A 309 -2.94 18.70 3.28
C CYS A 309 -1.49 18.63 3.75
N LEU A 310 -0.53 18.87 2.84
CA LEU A 310 0.90 18.88 3.16
C LEU A 310 1.25 19.97 4.18
N GLY A 311 0.62 21.15 4.10
CA GLY A 311 0.78 22.19 5.11
C GLY A 311 0.40 21.76 6.51
N ALA A 312 -0.76 21.07 6.64
CA ALA A 312 -1.20 20.49 7.90
C ALA A 312 -0.23 19.39 8.38
N GLU A 313 0.23 18.53 7.47
CA GLU A 313 1.21 17.48 7.79
C GLU A 313 2.54 18.05 8.32
N VAL A 314 3.04 19.14 7.75
CA VAL A 314 4.26 19.83 8.25
C VAL A 314 4.07 20.30 9.68
N VAL A 315 2.95 20.98 9.98
CA VAL A 315 2.64 21.49 11.33
C VAL A 315 2.52 20.33 12.33
N LEU A 316 1.78 19.28 11.97
CA LEU A 316 1.58 18.12 12.84
C LEU A 316 2.88 17.33 13.05
N ALA A 317 3.69 17.14 12.01
CA ALA A 317 4.98 16.46 12.13
C ALA A 317 5.96 17.26 13.00
N ALA A 318 5.97 18.60 12.87
CA ALA A 318 6.73 19.47 13.76
C ALA A 318 6.23 19.40 15.21
N ALA A 319 4.91 19.35 15.43
CA ALA A 319 4.33 19.19 16.76
C ALA A 319 4.70 17.83 17.40
N LEU A 320 4.78 16.75 16.60
CA LEU A 320 5.21 15.41 17.08
C LEU A 320 6.66 15.44 17.63
N SER A 321 7.51 16.37 17.17
CA SER A 321 8.87 16.54 17.69
C SER A 321 8.93 17.03 19.14
N MET A 322 7.83 17.61 19.64
CA MET A 322 7.73 18.09 21.03
C MET A 322 7.61 16.95 22.05
N GLN A 323 7.37 15.72 21.58
CA GLN A 323 7.25 14.51 22.41
C GLN A 323 6.35 14.72 23.64
N LEU A 324 5.12 15.11 23.38
CA LEU A 324 4.12 15.42 24.40
C LEU A 324 3.74 14.18 25.24
N ALA A 325 3.00 14.38 26.30
CA ALA A 325 2.41 13.27 27.06
C ALA A 325 1.56 12.34 26.16
N PHE A 326 1.57 11.05 26.46
CA PHE A 326 1.01 9.98 25.62
C PHE A 326 -0.35 10.29 24.97
N PRO A 327 -1.38 10.78 25.68
CA PRO A 327 -2.68 11.05 25.05
C PRO A 327 -2.62 12.12 23.94
N TRP A 328 -1.82 13.17 24.16
CA TRP A 328 -1.66 14.26 23.20
C TRP A 328 -0.81 13.82 21.99
N GLN A 329 0.25 13.05 22.24
CA GLN A 329 1.08 12.51 21.18
C GLN A 329 0.27 11.55 20.27
N MET A 330 -0.54 10.67 20.86
CA MET A 330 -1.44 9.80 20.09
C MET A 330 -2.49 10.58 19.31
N SER A 331 -3.02 11.66 19.88
CA SER A 331 -3.98 12.53 19.18
C SER A 331 -3.34 13.18 17.95
N LEU A 332 -2.09 13.66 18.05
CA LEU A 332 -1.33 14.19 16.91
C LEU A 332 -1.04 13.12 15.86
N LEU A 333 -0.65 11.89 16.29
CA LEU A 333 -0.42 10.76 15.39
C LEU A 333 -1.68 10.34 14.64
N TYR A 334 -2.82 10.35 15.30
CA TYR A 334 -4.09 10.03 14.64
C TYR A 334 -4.60 11.16 13.74
N ALA A 335 -4.36 12.41 14.12
CA ALA A 335 -4.67 13.56 13.28
C ALA A 335 -3.85 13.54 11.98
N ILE A 336 -2.53 13.37 12.07
CA ILE A 336 -1.67 13.33 10.89
C ILE A 336 -1.97 12.11 9.98
N ALA A 337 -2.42 10.98 10.56
CA ALA A 337 -2.83 9.79 9.81
C ALA A 337 -3.94 10.09 8.79
N ILE A 338 -4.92 10.91 9.18
CA ILE A 338 -6.00 11.36 8.31
C ILE A 338 -5.45 12.15 7.12
N PHE A 339 -4.50 13.05 7.36
CA PHE A 339 -3.85 13.83 6.30
C PHE A 339 -2.98 12.96 5.40
N TYR A 340 -2.23 12.00 5.92
CA TYR A 340 -1.46 11.05 5.11
C TYR A 340 -2.34 10.27 4.13
N GLY A 341 -3.50 9.78 4.59
CA GLY A 341 -4.45 9.10 3.71
C GLY A 341 -5.07 10.04 2.69
N THR A 342 -5.41 11.26 3.11
CA THR A 342 -5.95 12.31 2.25
C THR A 342 -4.96 12.69 1.15
N GLY A 343 -3.74 13.03 1.50
CA GLY A 343 -2.68 13.41 0.56
C GLY A 343 -2.37 12.30 -0.43
N ALA A 344 -2.24 11.06 0.06
CA ALA A 344 -2.00 9.91 -0.82
C ALA A 344 -3.13 9.68 -1.85
N SER A 345 -4.39 9.88 -1.45
CA SER A 345 -5.53 9.77 -2.36
C SER A 345 -5.53 10.88 -3.43
N LEU A 346 -5.21 12.11 -3.03
CA LEU A 346 -5.12 13.25 -3.94
C LEU A 346 -4.00 13.08 -4.96
N VAL A 347 -2.83 12.58 -4.59
CA VAL A 347 -1.74 12.27 -5.54
C VAL A 347 -2.21 11.25 -6.57
N VAL A 348 -2.89 10.16 -6.13
CA VAL A 348 -3.42 9.13 -7.04
C VAL A 348 -4.48 9.70 -7.98
N LYS A 349 -5.31 10.64 -7.53
CA LYS A 349 -6.29 11.36 -8.38
C LYS A 349 -5.60 12.27 -9.40
N ILE A 350 -4.48 12.90 -9.05
CA ILE A 350 -3.75 13.82 -9.93
C ILE A 350 -3.11 13.06 -11.10
N ILE A 351 -2.58 11.85 -10.89
CA ILE A 351 -1.87 11.09 -11.93
C ILE A 351 -2.66 10.95 -13.23
N PRO A 352 -3.90 10.43 -13.25
CA PRO A 352 -4.66 10.24 -14.49
C PRO A 352 -5.19 11.52 -15.09
N LEU A 353 -5.07 12.67 -14.42
CA LEU A 353 -5.38 13.97 -15.03
C LEU A 353 -4.31 14.41 -16.02
N TYR A 354 -3.05 14.02 -15.77
CA TYR A 354 -1.88 14.44 -16.55
C TYR A 354 -1.29 13.34 -17.43
N PHE A 355 -1.49 12.06 -17.07
CA PHE A 355 -0.83 10.92 -17.72
C PHE A 355 -1.83 9.90 -18.21
N LYS A 356 -1.57 9.35 -19.40
CA LYS A 356 -2.29 8.18 -19.94
C LYS A 356 -1.70 6.88 -19.41
N GLU A 357 -0.39 6.89 -19.11
CA GLU A 357 0.40 5.80 -18.53
C GLU A 357 0.21 5.75 -17.01
N VAL A 358 -1.04 5.55 -16.57
CA VAL A 358 -1.44 5.62 -15.16
C VAL A 358 -0.70 4.58 -14.32
N GLY A 359 -0.60 3.36 -14.82
CA GLY A 359 0.06 2.26 -14.12
C GLY A 359 1.55 2.50 -13.93
N ALA A 360 2.24 2.96 -14.98
CA ALA A 360 3.65 3.28 -14.92
C ALA A 360 3.95 4.38 -13.88
N VAL A 361 3.21 5.52 -13.95
CA VAL A 361 3.45 6.65 -13.05
C VAL A 361 3.02 6.32 -11.60
N THR A 362 1.89 5.61 -11.42
CA THR A 362 1.47 5.18 -10.08
C THR A 362 2.43 4.11 -9.53
N GLY A 363 2.98 3.24 -10.38
CA GLY A 363 4.01 2.27 -10.03
C GLY A 363 5.28 2.95 -9.49
N LEU A 364 5.78 3.97 -10.20
CA LEU A 364 6.89 4.81 -9.74
C LEU A 364 6.59 5.47 -8.39
N ALA A 365 5.39 6.07 -8.25
CA ALA A 365 4.96 6.68 -7.01
C ALA A 365 4.92 5.68 -5.84
N LYS A 366 4.39 4.49 -6.07
CA LYS A 366 4.35 3.41 -5.06
C LYS A 366 5.73 2.95 -4.63
N THR A 367 6.64 2.78 -5.59
CA THR A 367 8.05 2.43 -5.31
C THR A 367 8.71 3.51 -4.44
N ALA A 368 8.52 4.79 -4.78
CA ALA A 368 9.00 5.91 -3.98
C ALA A 368 8.40 5.89 -2.56
N GLY A 369 7.08 5.63 -2.44
CA GLY A 369 6.41 5.51 -1.13
C GLY A 369 7.00 4.42 -0.25
N ALA A 370 7.21 3.22 -0.79
CA ALA A 370 7.80 2.11 -0.04
C ALA A 370 9.26 2.41 0.36
N SER A 371 10.04 3.01 -0.55
CA SER A 371 11.43 3.43 -0.28
C SER A 371 11.48 4.51 0.81
N THR A 372 10.61 5.51 0.76
CA THR A 372 10.52 6.55 1.79
C THR A 372 10.20 5.95 3.16
N GLY A 373 9.26 4.99 3.22
CA GLY A 373 8.92 4.30 4.46
C GLY A 373 10.13 3.60 5.08
N ALA A 374 10.90 2.86 4.27
CA ALA A 374 12.10 2.17 4.73
C ALA A 374 13.20 3.14 5.19
N VAL A 375 13.50 4.17 4.38
CA VAL A 375 14.52 5.18 4.69
C VAL A 375 14.19 5.91 5.99
N MET A 376 12.94 6.35 6.16
CA MET A 376 12.55 7.08 7.37
C MET A 376 12.59 6.21 8.64
N THR A 377 12.27 4.93 8.53
CA THR A 377 12.44 4.00 9.66
C THR A 377 13.90 3.89 10.09
N ILE A 378 14.84 3.82 9.12
CA ILE A 378 16.28 3.81 9.38
C ILE A 378 16.73 5.15 10.00
N VAL A 379 16.27 6.28 9.45
CA VAL A 379 16.59 7.61 9.98
C VAL A 379 16.15 7.75 11.43
N MET A 380 14.93 7.34 11.78
CA MET A 380 14.44 7.38 13.16
C MET A 380 15.30 6.54 14.10
N SER A 381 15.67 5.33 13.67
CA SER A 381 16.56 4.44 14.46
C SER A 381 17.96 5.04 14.66
N ALA A 382 18.55 5.60 13.60
CA ALA A 382 19.87 6.23 13.65
C ALA A 382 19.88 7.47 14.54
N VAL A 383 18.85 8.33 14.42
CA VAL A 383 18.70 9.53 15.25
C VAL A 383 18.57 9.13 16.73
N LYS A 384 17.70 8.18 17.05
CA LYS A 384 17.55 7.69 18.42
C LYS A 384 18.86 7.12 18.98
N GLY A 385 19.56 6.32 18.17
CA GLY A 385 20.85 5.71 18.57
C GLY A 385 21.96 6.72 18.83
N THR A 386 21.94 7.88 18.15
CA THR A 386 22.97 8.92 18.30
C THR A 386 22.61 10.01 19.30
N THR A 387 21.35 10.40 19.39
CA THR A 387 20.90 11.54 20.23
C THR A 387 20.18 11.10 21.51
N GLY A 388 19.76 9.86 21.59
CA GLY A 388 18.91 9.34 22.68
C GLY A 388 17.43 9.71 22.56
N GLU A 389 17.04 10.52 21.57
CA GLU A 389 15.68 11.07 21.41
C GLU A 389 15.14 10.93 19.99
N TYR A 390 13.82 10.98 19.82
CA TYR A 390 13.16 10.95 18.52
C TYR A 390 12.87 12.35 17.95
N THR A 391 13.08 13.41 18.72
CA THR A 391 12.81 14.81 18.36
C THR A 391 13.34 15.20 16.98
N TYR A 392 14.64 15.00 16.75
CA TYR A 392 15.27 15.34 15.48
C TYR A 392 14.77 14.47 14.32
N GLY A 393 14.39 13.24 14.56
CA GLY A 393 13.78 12.37 13.55
C GLY A 393 12.46 12.93 13.02
N TRP A 394 11.59 13.40 13.92
CA TRP A 394 10.35 14.07 13.54
C TRP A 394 10.58 15.41 12.83
N LEU A 395 11.60 16.19 13.21
CA LEU A 395 11.98 17.42 12.51
C LEU A 395 12.51 17.15 11.10
N ILE A 396 13.32 16.11 10.92
CA ILE A 396 13.77 15.67 9.59
C ILE A 396 12.57 15.29 8.74
N TRP A 397 11.60 14.57 9.31
CA TRP A 397 10.38 14.20 8.61
C TRP A 397 9.54 15.41 8.24
N ALA A 398 9.34 16.36 9.14
CA ALA A 398 8.66 17.62 8.87
C ALA A 398 9.35 18.41 7.73
N GLY A 399 10.68 18.44 7.71
CA GLY A 399 11.48 19.04 6.63
C GLY A 399 11.27 18.35 5.27
N ALA A 400 11.20 17.01 5.26
CA ALA A 400 10.91 16.25 4.05
C ALA A 400 9.50 16.55 3.52
N ILE A 401 8.49 16.64 4.39
CA ILE A 401 7.14 17.03 3.99
C ILE A 401 7.10 18.48 3.49
N ALA A 402 7.85 19.40 4.14
CA ALA A 402 7.93 20.81 3.72
C ALA A 402 8.54 20.95 2.32
N LEU A 403 9.54 20.15 1.97
CA LEU A 403 10.03 20.07 0.59
C LEU A 403 8.92 19.60 -0.37
N GLY A 404 8.14 18.61 0.03
CA GLY A 404 6.95 18.19 -0.72
C GLY A 404 5.95 19.30 -0.93
N LEU A 405 5.67 20.09 0.10
CA LEU A 405 4.78 21.26 0.02
C LEU A 405 5.31 22.28 -1.01
N ILE A 406 6.61 22.59 -0.99
CA ILE A 406 7.24 23.50 -1.97
C ILE A 406 7.09 22.96 -3.41
N LEU A 407 7.29 21.65 -3.60
CA LEU A 407 7.11 21.00 -4.91
C LEU A 407 5.65 21.04 -5.37
N ALA A 408 4.69 20.81 -4.47
CA ALA A 408 3.26 20.89 -4.78
C ALA A 408 2.83 22.32 -5.18
N LEU A 409 3.34 23.35 -4.51
CA LEU A 409 3.12 24.76 -4.86
C LEU A 409 3.66 25.09 -6.25
N ARG A 410 4.82 24.55 -6.64
CA ARG A 410 5.35 24.71 -8.02
C ARG A 410 4.50 24.04 -9.08
N VAL A 411 3.90 22.89 -8.77
CA VAL A 411 2.95 22.23 -9.67
C VAL A 411 1.67 23.05 -9.81
N GLN A 412 1.15 23.59 -8.71
CA GLN A 412 -0.02 24.46 -8.70
C GLN A 412 0.15 25.71 -9.58
N GLN A 413 1.33 26.33 -9.57
CA GLN A 413 1.60 27.54 -10.37
C GLN A 413 1.67 27.26 -11.88
N ARG A 414 1.84 26.01 -12.28
CA ARG A 414 1.95 25.59 -13.70
C ARG A 414 0.65 24.98 -14.25
N SER A 415 -0.33 24.69 -13.39
CA SER A 415 -1.65 24.15 -13.74
C SER A 415 -2.71 25.24 -13.87
#